data_ac427a75010fb26b470f81f4d924c1a3
#
_entry.id   ac427a75010fb26b470f81f4d924c1a3
#
_cell.length_a   1.000
_cell.length_b   1.000
_cell.length_c   1.000
_cell.angle_alpha   90.00
_cell.angle_beta   90.00
_cell.angle_gamma   90.00
#
_symmetry.space_group_name_H-M   'P 1'
#
loop_
_entity.id
_entity.type
_entity.pdbx_description
1 polymer ?
#
loop_
_entity_poly.entity_id
_entity_poly.type
_entity_poly.pdbx_seq_one_letter_code
_entity_poly.pdbx_strand_id
1 'polypeptide(L)'
;SGYERLSCSPQNTLLITTEPSTIKLYHKSYTEQFEWVLTSQPECALRHSGRIYAQPCLRWFFGAELDLNFDDLKRHQTFNKTETISTVLSNKKQRHTLHHRRFHFINELRQKLPELDIFGRGIRPINDKSEALNKYKYHIVVENFKGLHHWTEKLSDAFLAECLPFYAGCQNATDYF
;
A
#
# COMPACT_ATOMS: atom_id res chain seq x y z
N SER A 1 1.14 -23.32 7.99
CA SER A 1 2.18 -22.53 8.66
C SER A 1 3.30 -23.48 9.05
N GLY A 2 4.43 -23.40 8.36
CA GLY A 2 5.63 -24.16 8.68
C GLY A 2 6.53 -23.37 9.62
N TYR A 3 7.28 -24.09 10.46
CA TYR A 3 8.41 -23.53 11.19
C TYR A 3 9.65 -23.65 10.29
N GLU A 4 10.34 -22.53 10.09
CA GLU A 4 11.64 -22.53 9.42
C GLU A 4 12.74 -22.35 10.48
N ARG A 5 13.83 -23.12 10.36
CA ARG A 5 15.03 -22.90 11.17
C ARG A 5 16.04 -22.13 10.33
N LEU A 6 16.39 -20.93 10.82
CA LEU A 6 17.45 -20.14 10.23
C LEU A 6 18.77 -20.44 10.93
N SER A 7 19.79 -20.73 10.15
CA SER A 7 21.17 -20.91 10.67
C SER A 7 21.92 -19.60 10.51
N CYS A 8 21.57 -18.59 11.32
CA CYS A 8 22.26 -17.32 11.40
C CYS A 8 22.30 -16.83 12.84
N SER A 9 23.25 -15.95 13.13
CA SER A 9 23.32 -15.31 14.44
C SER A 9 22.10 -14.38 14.65
N PRO A 10 21.41 -14.42 15.81
CA PRO A 10 20.23 -13.57 16.08
C PRO A 10 20.45 -12.09 15.76
N GLN A 11 21.65 -11.54 16.07
CA GLN A 11 21.98 -10.14 15.78
C GLN A 11 21.96 -9.76 14.27
N ASN A 12 21.93 -10.76 13.39
CA ASN A 12 21.85 -10.57 11.95
C ASN A 12 20.41 -10.77 11.41
N THR A 13 19.40 -10.71 12.26
CA THR A 13 18.02 -10.95 11.89
C THR A 13 17.19 -9.67 11.91
N LEU A 14 16.36 -9.50 10.90
CA LEU A 14 15.39 -8.40 10.76
C LEU A 14 14.02 -8.96 10.44
N LEU A 15 13.04 -8.68 11.27
CA LEU A 15 11.62 -8.89 10.95
C LEU A 15 11.05 -7.64 10.28
N ILE A 16 10.41 -7.80 9.14
CA ILE A 16 9.65 -6.72 8.49
C ILE A 16 8.15 -7.04 8.63
N THR A 17 7.40 -6.15 9.30
CA THR A 17 5.96 -6.31 9.47
C THR A 17 5.22 -5.52 8.41
N THR A 18 4.51 -6.19 7.52
CA THR A 18 3.85 -5.55 6.37
C THR A 18 2.42 -5.07 6.66
N GLU A 19 1.75 -5.68 7.64
CA GLU A 19 0.36 -5.38 7.95
C GLU A 19 0.24 -4.37 9.10
N PRO A 20 -0.75 -3.46 9.06
CA PRO A 20 -1.02 -2.55 10.16
C PRO A 20 -1.62 -3.29 11.36
N SER A 21 -1.53 -2.69 12.54
CA SER A 21 -2.02 -3.29 13.79
C SER A 21 -3.53 -3.60 13.81
N THR A 22 -4.32 -2.95 12.96
CA THR A 22 -5.75 -3.25 12.77
C THR A 22 -6.01 -4.55 12.02
N ILE A 23 -5.01 -5.09 11.33
CA ILE A 23 -5.09 -6.35 10.58
C ILE A 23 -4.37 -7.47 11.31
N LYS A 24 -3.17 -7.20 11.82
CA LYS A 24 -2.34 -8.21 12.45
C LYS A 24 -1.58 -7.66 13.65
N LEU A 25 -1.74 -8.31 14.80
CA LEU A 25 -0.90 -8.09 15.97
C LEU A 25 0.15 -9.19 16.04
N TYR A 26 1.37 -8.80 16.37
CA TYR A 26 2.49 -9.73 16.53
C TYR A 26 2.72 -10.00 18.00
N HIS A 27 2.74 -11.28 18.37
CA HIS A 27 3.01 -11.69 19.75
C HIS A 27 4.47 -11.39 20.10
N LYS A 28 4.72 -10.97 21.33
CA LYS A 28 6.06 -10.59 21.83
C LYS A 28 7.07 -11.72 21.65
N SER A 29 6.73 -12.96 22.01
CA SER A 29 7.60 -14.12 21.85
C SER A 29 7.98 -14.46 20.39
N TYR A 30 7.20 -13.96 19.42
CA TYR A 30 7.55 -14.05 18.01
C TYR A 30 8.53 -12.95 17.59
N THR A 31 8.27 -11.72 17.98
CA THR A 31 9.13 -10.58 17.60
C THR A 31 10.49 -10.62 18.29
N GLU A 32 10.57 -11.11 19.53
CA GLU A 32 11.83 -11.27 20.27
C GLU A 32 12.80 -12.31 19.70
N GLN A 33 12.40 -13.09 18.68
CA GLN A 33 13.31 -13.97 17.95
C GLN A 33 14.25 -13.21 16.99
N PHE A 34 13.97 -11.92 16.76
CA PHE A 34 14.71 -11.07 15.84
C PHE A 34 15.40 -9.95 16.60
N GLU A 35 16.61 -9.59 16.20
CA GLU A 35 17.33 -8.44 16.76
C GLU A 35 16.66 -7.13 16.39
N TRP A 36 16.20 -7.01 15.11
CA TRP A 36 15.59 -5.81 14.59
C TRP A 36 14.18 -6.07 14.10
N VAL A 37 13.31 -5.08 14.28
CA VAL A 37 11.94 -5.11 13.76
C VAL A 37 11.63 -3.81 13.05
N LEU A 38 11.54 -3.86 11.72
CA LEU A 38 11.06 -2.76 10.88
C LEU A 38 9.53 -2.80 10.82
N THR A 39 8.90 -1.71 11.24
CA THR A 39 7.44 -1.67 11.37
C THR A 39 6.88 -0.26 11.26
N SER A 40 5.69 -0.13 10.67
CA SER A 40 4.84 1.05 10.76
C SER A 40 3.80 0.97 11.89
N GLN A 41 3.79 -0.11 12.67
CA GLN A 41 2.87 -0.22 13.80
C GLN A 41 3.33 0.70 14.95
N PRO A 42 2.39 1.39 15.63
CA PRO A 42 2.73 2.25 16.75
C PRO A 42 3.28 1.44 17.93
N GLU A 43 4.03 2.08 18.81
CA GLU A 43 4.69 1.41 19.95
C GLU A 43 3.71 0.69 20.87
N CYS A 44 2.50 1.24 21.04
CA CYS A 44 1.46 0.58 21.84
C CYS A 44 1.00 -0.77 21.26
N ALA A 45 1.18 -1.00 19.95
CA ALA A 45 0.84 -2.25 19.29
C ALA A 45 2.04 -3.20 19.13
N LEU A 46 3.23 -2.65 18.91
CA LEU A 46 4.46 -3.44 18.78
C LEU A 46 5.63 -2.77 19.50
N ARG A 47 5.98 -3.32 20.67
CA ARG A 47 7.16 -2.93 21.46
C ARG A 47 8.30 -3.87 21.19
N HIS A 48 9.47 -3.33 20.87
CA HIS A 48 10.69 -4.12 20.67
C HIS A 48 11.93 -3.23 20.88
N SER A 49 13.00 -3.77 21.51
CA SER A 49 14.23 -3.01 21.77
C SER A 49 14.93 -2.53 20.51
N GLY A 50 14.98 -3.38 19.48
CA GLY A 50 15.52 -3.07 18.14
C GLY A 50 14.45 -2.58 17.15
N ARG A 51 13.42 -1.84 17.61
CA ARG A 51 12.37 -1.34 16.75
C ARG A 51 12.85 -0.21 15.84
N ILE A 52 12.64 -0.37 14.54
CA ILE A 52 12.85 0.65 13.53
C ILE A 52 11.45 1.11 13.06
N TYR A 53 11.06 2.32 13.44
CA TYR A 53 9.74 2.87 13.10
C TYR A 53 9.81 3.61 11.77
N ALA A 54 9.45 2.90 10.71
CA ALA A 54 9.48 3.41 9.34
C ALA A 54 8.51 2.64 8.44
N GLN A 55 8.43 3.03 7.19
CA GLN A 55 7.68 2.32 6.17
C GLN A 55 8.26 0.91 5.96
N PRO A 56 7.40 -0.14 5.94
CA PRO A 56 7.86 -1.54 6.01
C PRO A 56 8.24 -2.15 4.67
N CYS A 57 8.83 -1.41 3.75
CA CYS A 57 9.34 -1.89 2.46
C CYS A 57 8.29 -2.64 1.62
N LEU A 58 7.04 -2.13 1.57
CA LEU A 58 6.00 -2.72 0.74
C LEU A 58 6.32 -2.54 -0.74
N ARG A 59 6.21 -3.63 -1.50
CA ARG A 59 6.45 -3.61 -2.94
C ARG A 59 5.33 -2.87 -3.68
N TRP A 60 5.62 -2.37 -4.88
CA TRP A 60 4.63 -1.87 -5.83
C TRP A 60 3.96 -3.02 -6.59
N PHE A 61 2.81 -2.73 -7.22
CA PHE A 61 2.09 -3.66 -8.09
C PHE A 61 1.90 -3.14 -9.52
N PHE A 62 2.29 -1.90 -9.80
CA PHE A 62 2.28 -1.33 -11.14
C PHE A 62 3.24 -2.09 -12.04
N GLY A 63 2.74 -2.65 -13.15
CA GLY A 63 3.52 -3.44 -14.10
C GLY A 63 3.96 -4.82 -13.60
N ALA A 64 3.48 -5.28 -12.45
CA ALA A 64 3.89 -6.58 -11.89
C ALA A 64 3.43 -7.77 -12.73
N GLU A 65 2.24 -7.69 -13.33
CA GLU A 65 1.72 -8.72 -14.24
C GLU A 65 2.26 -8.56 -15.67
N LEU A 66 3.03 -7.51 -15.93
CA LEU A 66 3.75 -7.26 -17.17
C LEU A 66 5.25 -7.59 -17.05
N ASP A 67 5.65 -8.25 -15.96
CA ASP A 67 7.02 -8.61 -15.61
C ASP A 67 8.01 -7.42 -15.60
N LEU A 68 7.51 -6.20 -15.35
CA LEU A 68 8.37 -5.01 -15.25
C LEU A 68 9.15 -5.04 -13.92
N ASN A 69 10.46 -5.04 -14.05
CA ASN A 69 11.37 -4.96 -12.90
C ASN A 69 11.74 -3.50 -12.58
N PHE A 70 12.58 -3.30 -11.58
CA PHE A 70 13.03 -1.97 -11.14
C PHE A 70 13.73 -1.17 -12.25
N ASP A 71 14.58 -1.83 -13.03
CA ASP A 71 15.33 -1.15 -14.09
C ASP A 71 14.44 -0.75 -15.26
N ASP A 72 13.40 -1.52 -15.54
CA ASP A 72 12.38 -1.18 -16.55
C ASP A 72 11.56 0.04 -16.10
N LEU A 73 11.15 0.08 -14.83
CA LEU A 73 10.38 1.19 -14.26
C LEU A 73 11.22 2.45 -14.10
N LYS A 74 12.53 2.32 -13.86
CA LYS A 74 13.45 3.45 -13.78
C LYS A 74 13.69 4.14 -15.13
N ARG A 75 13.52 3.42 -16.23
CA ARG A 75 13.55 4.02 -17.57
C ARG A 75 12.31 4.88 -17.71
N HIS A 76 12.54 6.16 -18.02
CA HIS A 76 11.44 7.11 -18.19
C HIS A 76 10.44 6.59 -19.23
N GLN A 77 9.20 6.31 -18.78
CA GLN A 77 8.09 5.93 -19.64
C GLN A 77 7.19 7.15 -19.78
N THR A 78 6.93 7.56 -21.02
CA THR A 78 5.97 8.63 -21.27
C THR A 78 4.57 8.03 -21.40
N PHE A 79 3.67 8.39 -20.50
CA PHE A 79 2.28 7.95 -20.54
C PHE A 79 1.39 8.99 -21.23
N ASN A 80 0.60 8.56 -22.22
CA ASN A 80 -0.41 9.41 -22.82
C ASN A 80 -1.64 9.52 -21.92
N LYS A 81 -1.76 10.63 -21.17
CA LYS A 81 -2.82 10.91 -20.21
C LYS A 81 -4.08 11.45 -20.88
N THR A 82 -4.92 10.57 -21.41
CA THR A 82 -6.17 10.92 -22.11
C THR A 82 -7.38 11.05 -21.19
N GLU A 83 -7.36 10.38 -20.05
CA GLU A 83 -8.48 10.31 -19.10
C GLU A 83 -8.22 11.19 -17.88
N THR A 84 -9.29 11.60 -17.18
CA THR A 84 -9.17 12.57 -16.08
C THR A 84 -8.74 11.89 -14.78
N ILE A 85 -9.58 11.01 -14.21
CA ILE A 85 -9.39 10.54 -12.85
C ILE A 85 -9.85 9.11 -12.65
N SER A 86 -9.07 8.35 -11.90
CA SER A 86 -9.38 6.96 -11.58
C SER A 86 -9.18 6.64 -10.10
N THR A 87 -9.67 5.48 -9.70
CA THR A 87 -9.36 4.84 -8.41
C THR A 87 -9.43 3.33 -8.53
N VAL A 88 -8.67 2.62 -7.68
CA VAL A 88 -8.78 1.17 -7.54
C VAL A 88 -9.44 0.84 -6.20
N LEU A 89 -10.60 0.21 -6.26
CA LEU A 89 -11.41 -0.14 -5.10
C LEU A 89 -11.74 -1.64 -5.11
N SER A 90 -11.43 -2.36 -4.04
CA SER A 90 -11.91 -3.72 -3.84
C SER A 90 -13.27 -3.72 -3.17
N ASN A 91 -14.11 -4.72 -3.48
CA ASN A 91 -15.42 -4.90 -2.86
C ASN A 91 -15.37 -5.45 -1.41
N LYS A 92 -14.19 -5.49 -0.79
CA LYS A 92 -14.03 -5.89 0.62
C LYS A 92 -14.76 -4.89 1.53
N LYS A 93 -15.66 -5.40 2.39
CA LYS A 93 -16.51 -4.60 3.29
C LYS A 93 -16.24 -4.92 4.77
N GLN A 94 -15.01 -5.26 5.11
CA GLN A 94 -14.61 -5.58 6.49
C GLN A 94 -14.81 -4.35 7.39
N ARG A 95 -15.67 -4.47 8.41
CA ARG A 95 -16.06 -3.34 9.28
C ARG A 95 -14.99 -2.92 10.29
N HIS A 96 -14.10 -3.83 10.69
CA HIS A 96 -13.02 -3.57 11.64
C HIS A 96 -11.81 -2.85 11.01
N THR A 97 -11.86 -2.59 9.70
CA THR A 97 -10.85 -1.85 8.94
C THR A 97 -11.49 -0.66 8.24
N LEU A 98 -10.68 0.21 7.65
CA LEU A 98 -11.19 1.33 6.85
C LEU A 98 -11.81 0.92 5.50
N HIS A 99 -11.83 -0.38 5.15
CA HIS A 99 -12.39 -0.86 3.87
C HIS A 99 -13.83 -0.41 3.64
N HIS A 100 -14.67 -0.53 4.67
CA HIS A 100 -16.08 -0.11 4.59
C HIS A 100 -16.21 1.41 4.35
N ARG A 101 -15.46 2.23 5.11
CA ARG A 101 -15.48 3.69 4.97
C ARG A 101 -14.97 4.13 3.61
N ARG A 102 -13.89 3.49 3.13
CA ARG A 102 -13.34 3.75 1.79
C ARG A 102 -14.37 3.44 0.69
N PHE A 103 -15.05 2.30 0.81
CA PHE A 103 -16.08 1.90 -0.15
C PHE A 103 -17.20 2.95 -0.24
N HIS A 104 -17.74 3.39 0.90
CA HIS A 104 -18.79 4.41 0.94
C HIS A 104 -18.30 5.75 0.39
N PHE A 105 -17.15 6.21 0.85
CA PHE A 105 -16.54 7.46 0.38
C PHE A 105 -16.40 7.51 -1.15
N ILE A 106 -15.85 6.47 -1.76
CA ILE A 106 -15.66 6.42 -3.22
C ILE A 106 -17.00 6.40 -3.95
N ASN A 107 -18.00 5.69 -3.44
CA ASN A 107 -19.32 5.67 -4.08
C ASN A 107 -20.05 7.02 -3.95
N GLU A 108 -19.97 7.71 -2.83
CA GLU A 108 -20.48 9.06 -2.67
C GLU A 108 -19.74 10.05 -3.57
N LEU A 109 -18.43 9.91 -3.67
CA LEU A 109 -17.62 10.76 -4.54
C LEU A 109 -18.00 10.59 -6.01
N ARG A 110 -18.25 9.36 -6.46
CA ARG A 110 -18.69 9.10 -7.84
C ARG A 110 -20.00 9.81 -8.20
N GLN A 111 -20.91 9.98 -7.24
CA GLN A 111 -22.17 10.70 -7.48
C GLN A 111 -21.91 12.19 -7.76
N LYS A 112 -20.85 12.76 -7.19
CA LYS A 112 -20.44 14.16 -7.35
C LYS A 112 -19.43 14.37 -8.47
N LEU A 113 -18.74 13.30 -8.89
CA LEU A 113 -17.68 13.31 -9.88
C LEU A 113 -17.95 12.18 -10.90
N PRO A 114 -18.87 12.41 -11.86
CA PRO A 114 -19.30 11.37 -12.82
C PRO A 114 -18.15 10.81 -13.67
N GLU A 115 -17.10 11.61 -13.93
CA GLU A 115 -15.90 11.23 -14.66
C GLU A 115 -14.95 10.31 -13.86
N LEU A 116 -15.24 10.01 -12.60
CA LEU A 116 -14.43 9.09 -11.81
C LEU A 116 -14.60 7.65 -12.29
N ASP A 117 -13.56 7.09 -12.87
CA ASP A 117 -13.49 5.67 -13.21
C ASP A 117 -13.06 4.84 -11.98
N ILE A 118 -13.86 3.82 -11.67
CA ILE A 118 -13.61 2.92 -10.54
C ILE A 118 -13.25 1.54 -11.06
N PHE A 119 -12.04 1.09 -10.75
CA PHE A 119 -11.52 -0.23 -11.08
C PHE A 119 -11.44 -1.12 -9.85
N GLY A 120 -11.31 -2.42 -10.06
CA GLY A 120 -11.02 -3.40 -9.04
C GLY A 120 -12.02 -4.55 -8.98
N ARG A 121 -11.69 -5.52 -8.13
CA ARG A 121 -12.45 -6.77 -8.03
C ARG A 121 -13.91 -6.51 -7.63
N GLY A 122 -14.84 -7.02 -8.45
CA GLY A 122 -16.28 -6.91 -8.23
C GLY A 122 -16.90 -5.59 -8.70
N ILE A 123 -16.12 -4.73 -9.42
CA ILE A 123 -16.59 -3.52 -10.10
C ILE A 123 -16.17 -3.59 -11.57
N ARG A 124 -14.94 -3.21 -11.87
CA ARG A 124 -14.30 -3.33 -13.17
C ARG A 124 -12.94 -3.99 -12.95
N PRO A 125 -12.85 -5.33 -13.10
CA PRO A 125 -11.61 -6.04 -12.81
C PRO A 125 -10.49 -5.61 -13.77
N ILE A 126 -9.27 -5.64 -13.29
CA ILE A 126 -8.04 -5.37 -14.02
C ILE A 126 -7.07 -6.52 -13.76
N ASN A 127 -6.23 -6.82 -14.72
CA ASN A 127 -5.14 -7.77 -14.55
C ASN A 127 -3.94 -7.08 -13.92
N ASP A 128 -3.54 -5.93 -14.45
CA ASP A 128 -2.45 -5.12 -13.93
C ASP A 128 -2.92 -3.72 -13.52
N LYS A 129 -2.22 -3.11 -12.56
CA LYS A 129 -2.52 -1.76 -12.08
C LYS A 129 -2.37 -0.69 -13.16
N SER A 130 -1.52 -0.91 -14.15
CA SER A 130 -1.31 -0.01 -15.28
C SER A 130 -2.59 0.29 -16.05
N GLU A 131 -3.54 -0.66 -16.11
CA GLU A 131 -4.83 -0.46 -16.78
C GLU A 131 -5.68 0.65 -16.13
N ALA A 132 -5.54 0.82 -14.81
CA ALA A 132 -6.26 1.84 -14.05
C ALA A 132 -5.48 3.16 -13.91
N LEU A 133 -4.23 3.23 -14.39
CA LEU A 133 -3.32 4.32 -14.11
C LEU A 133 -2.75 4.98 -15.37
N ASN A 134 -2.31 4.23 -16.37
CA ASN A 134 -1.53 4.75 -17.49
C ASN A 134 -2.20 5.89 -18.24
N LYS A 135 -3.53 5.84 -18.41
CA LYS A 135 -4.29 6.85 -19.15
C LYS A 135 -4.77 8.02 -18.32
N TYR A 136 -4.66 7.96 -17.00
CA TYR A 136 -5.26 8.92 -16.08
C TYR A 136 -4.28 9.96 -15.60
N LYS A 137 -4.72 11.23 -15.58
CA LYS A 137 -3.96 12.37 -15.02
C LYS A 137 -3.91 12.31 -13.51
N TYR A 138 -5.04 11.94 -12.89
CA TYR A 138 -5.23 11.91 -11.44
C TYR A 138 -5.58 10.52 -10.95
N HIS A 139 -5.17 10.18 -9.73
CA HIS A 139 -5.58 8.94 -9.09
C HIS A 139 -5.98 9.17 -7.63
N ILE A 140 -7.16 8.67 -7.24
CA ILE A 140 -7.58 8.73 -5.84
C ILE A 140 -7.03 7.54 -5.09
N VAL A 141 -6.17 7.83 -4.12
CA VAL A 141 -5.50 6.85 -3.28
C VAL A 141 -6.03 6.96 -1.85
N VAL A 142 -6.80 5.97 -1.42
CA VAL A 142 -7.28 5.87 -0.04
C VAL A 142 -6.74 4.59 0.58
N GLU A 143 -5.96 4.72 1.65
CA GLU A 143 -5.40 3.59 2.38
C GLU A 143 -6.44 2.89 3.26
N ASN A 144 -6.16 1.64 3.62
CA ASN A 144 -6.98 0.85 4.52
C ASN A 144 -6.67 1.10 5.99
N PHE A 145 -5.64 1.87 6.26
CA PHE A 145 -5.18 2.27 7.59
C PHE A 145 -4.68 3.72 7.55
N LYS A 146 -4.89 4.45 8.65
CA LYS A 146 -4.39 5.80 8.82
C LYS A 146 -3.41 5.83 9.99
N GLY A 147 -2.17 6.12 9.71
CA GLY A 147 -1.10 6.18 10.72
C GLY A 147 0.19 6.73 10.15
N LEU A 148 1.20 6.91 11.00
CA LEU A 148 2.53 7.31 10.57
C LEU A 148 3.24 6.15 9.86
N HIS A 149 4.07 6.47 8.89
CA HIS A 149 4.92 5.53 8.16
C HIS A 149 4.20 4.38 7.44
N HIS A 150 2.87 4.42 7.36
CA HIS A 150 2.08 3.37 6.69
C HIS A 150 1.45 3.90 5.39
N TRP A 151 2.27 4.05 4.38
CA TRP A 151 1.84 4.17 2.99
C TRP A 151 2.15 2.85 2.25
N THR A 152 1.36 2.53 1.24
CA THR A 152 1.42 1.22 0.58
C THR A 152 1.64 1.37 -0.93
N GLU A 153 1.63 0.24 -1.61
CA GLU A 153 1.70 0.17 -3.06
C GLU A 153 0.73 1.10 -3.79
N LYS A 154 -0.38 1.48 -3.16
CA LYS A 154 -1.37 2.34 -3.80
C LYS A 154 -0.82 3.72 -4.13
N LEU A 155 0.03 4.25 -3.25
CA LEU A 155 0.66 5.54 -3.45
C LEU A 155 1.83 5.43 -4.44
N SER A 156 2.70 4.43 -4.28
CA SER A 156 3.82 4.22 -5.19
C SER A 156 3.37 3.88 -6.61
N ASP A 157 2.32 3.07 -6.78
CA ASP A 157 1.76 2.74 -8.09
C ASP A 157 1.29 4.00 -8.84
N ALA A 158 0.67 4.96 -8.14
CA ALA A 158 0.25 6.22 -8.72
C ALA A 158 1.43 7.06 -9.21
N PHE A 159 2.50 7.15 -8.42
CA PHE A 159 3.72 7.87 -8.83
C PHE A 159 4.45 7.17 -9.97
N LEU A 160 4.58 5.85 -9.94
CA LEU A 160 5.20 5.08 -11.02
C LEU A 160 4.47 5.25 -12.36
N ALA A 161 3.16 5.43 -12.31
CA ALA A 161 2.35 5.72 -13.47
C ALA A 161 2.29 7.21 -13.84
N GLU A 162 3.03 8.09 -13.19
CA GLU A 162 2.97 9.56 -13.38
C GLU A 162 1.55 10.13 -13.21
N CYS A 163 0.75 9.55 -12.32
CA CYS A 163 -0.52 10.12 -11.90
C CYS A 163 -0.32 11.06 -10.71
N LEU A 164 -0.99 12.21 -10.71
CA LEU A 164 -1.05 13.05 -9.51
C LEU A 164 -2.01 12.41 -8.50
N PRO A 165 -1.53 11.93 -7.33
CA PRO A 165 -2.38 11.27 -6.36
C PRO A 165 -3.17 12.26 -5.49
N PHE A 166 -4.48 12.05 -5.35
CA PHE A 166 -5.27 12.59 -4.23
C PHE A 166 -5.20 11.57 -3.11
N TYR A 167 -4.39 11.83 -2.10
CA TYR A 167 -3.99 10.85 -1.10
C TYR A 167 -4.66 11.03 0.26
N ALA A 168 -5.15 9.92 0.82
CA ALA A 168 -5.62 9.84 2.20
C ALA A 168 -5.12 8.55 2.86
N GLY A 169 -4.27 8.68 3.88
CA GLY A 169 -3.69 7.51 4.57
C GLY A 169 -2.59 7.88 5.55
N CYS A 170 -1.35 7.67 5.18
CA CYS A 170 -0.17 7.97 5.98
C CYS A 170 -0.07 9.46 6.30
N GLN A 171 0.03 9.79 7.59
CA GLN A 171 0.00 11.18 8.05
C GLN A 171 1.30 11.94 7.75
N ASN A 172 2.39 11.22 7.61
CA ASN A 172 3.71 11.76 7.26
C ASN A 172 4.21 11.26 5.90
N ALA A 173 3.32 11.07 4.95
CA ALA A 173 3.72 10.64 3.60
C ALA A 173 4.71 11.63 2.94
N THR A 174 4.58 12.94 3.24
CA THR A 174 5.48 14.00 2.76
C THR A 174 6.92 13.90 3.26
N ASP A 175 7.20 13.04 4.24
CA ASP A 175 8.58 12.76 4.66
C ASP A 175 9.30 11.81 3.67
N TYR A 176 8.55 11.21 2.75
CA TYR A 176 9.03 10.22 1.79
C TYR A 176 9.00 10.70 0.33
N PHE A 177 8.16 11.72 0.02
CA PHE A 177 7.89 12.19 -1.33
C PHE A 177 7.96 13.70 -1.48
#